data_005a2d4fa6569bc49b39b638c3ef8acb
#
_entry.id   005a2d4fa6569bc49b39b638c3ef8acb
#
_cell.length_a   1.000
_cell.length_b   1.000
_cell.length_c   1.000
_cell.angle_alpha   90.00
_cell.angle_beta   90.00
_cell.angle_gamma   90.00
#
_symmetry.space_group_name_H-M   'P 1'
#
loop_
_entity.id
_entity.type
_entity.pdbx_description
1 polymer ?
#
loop_
_entity_poly.entity_id
_entity_poly.type
_entity_poly.pdbx_seq_one_letter_code
_entity_poly.pdbx_strand_id
1 'polypeptide(L)'
;MGNRDRRWIVFLLLMVASLLSGCTESQTKREKEEQPSLFKMNGELLYGEEEKFGIRKLNGENDEPEFPAGKGRHYHIQFLNQPEQIEGKTYYLSALHQETGQQNDLYEAVIENGQSGAKLVFDQPGTWKVQVAVDDEPYAQFTIQAE
;
A
#
# COMPACT_ATOMS: atom_id res chain seq x y z
N MET A 1 -30.72 29.51 -57.87
CA MET A 1 -30.44 28.75 -56.65
C MET A 1 -29.05 29.12 -56.16
N GLY A 2 -29.09 29.89 -55.12
CA GLY A 2 -27.96 30.70 -54.72
C GLY A 2 -26.91 29.97 -53.89
N ASN A 3 -25.73 30.51 -53.99
CA ASN A 3 -24.50 30.13 -53.27
C ASN A 3 -24.62 30.07 -51.73
N ARG A 4 -25.81 30.40 -51.21
CA ARG A 4 -26.10 30.37 -49.74
C ARG A 4 -26.38 28.96 -49.23
N ASP A 5 -27.01 28.11 -50.05
CA ASP A 5 -27.41 26.76 -49.61
C ASP A 5 -26.21 25.81 -49.60
N ARG A 6 -25.21 26.01 -50.46
CA ARG A 6 -23.94 25.25 -50.41
C ARG A 6 -23.11 25.55 -49.18
N ARG A 7 -23.15 26.78 -48.67
CA ARG A 7 -22.42 27.17 -47.46
C ARG A 7 -23.01 26.55 -46.18
N TRP A 8 -24.32 26.41 -46.15
CA TRP A 8 -25.02 25.75 -45.01
C TRP A 8 -24.79 24.25 -44.97
N ILE A 9 -24.74 23.59 -46.10
CA ILE A 9 -24.47 22.14 -46.20
C ILE A 9 -23.04 21.83 -45.76
N VAL A 10 -22.08 22.69 -46.14
CA VAL A 10 -20.68 22.53 -45.70
C VAL A 10 -20.52 22.74 -44.17
N PHE A 11 -21.25 23.70 -43.58
CA PHE A 11 -21.26 23.90 -42.15
C PHE A 11 -21.90 22.74 -41.39
N LEU A 12 -22.98 22.15 -41.93
CA LEU A 12 -23.65 21.00 -41.34
C LEU A 12 -22.78 19.73 -41.41
N LEU A 13 -22.05 19.55 -42.49
CA LEU A 13 -21.10 18.43 -42.65
C LEU A 13 -19.85 18.56 -41.72
N LEU A 14 -19.39 19.78 -41.45
CA LEU A 14 -18.31 20.04 -40.49
C LEU A 14 -18.72 19.83 -39.04
N MET A 15 -20.00 20.06 -38.70
CA MET A 15 -20.51 19.82 -37.35
C MET A 15 -20.71 18.33 -37.03
N VAL A 16 -21.00 17.48 -38.03
CA VAL A 16 -21.17 16.03 -37.82
C VAL A 16 -19.84 15.30 -37.64
N ALA A 17 -18.73 15.85 -38.19
CA ALA A 17 -17.42 15.25 -38.09
C ALA A 17 -16.78 15.40 -36.68
N SER A 18 -17.28 16.31 -35.86
CA SER A 18 -16.73 16.55 -34.51
C SER A 18 -17.35 15.68 -33.41
N LEU A 19 -18.34 14.82 -33.72
CA LEU A 19 -19.01 13.95 -32.76
C LEU A 19 -18.43 12.52 -32.68
N LEU A 20 -17.41 12.19 -33.47
CA LEU A 20 -16.80 10.86 -33.51
C LEU A 20 -15.45 10.76 -32.78
N SER A 21 -15.02 11.81 -32.07
CA SER A 21 -13.83 11.77 -31.24
C SER A 21 -14.14 11.39 -29.78
N GLY A 22 -15.12 10.52 -29.60
CA GLY A 22 -15.33 9.81 -28.33
C GLY A 22 -14.38 8.63 -28.25
N CYS A 23 -13.07 8.86 -28.09
CA CYS A 23 -12.18 7.84 -27.54
C CYS A 23 -12.63 7.61 -26.09
N THR A 24 -13.51 6.64 -25.91
CA THR A 24 -13.67 5.96 -24.64
C THR A 24 -12.38 5.18 -24.42
N GLU A 25 -11.38 5.84 -23.91
CA GLU A 25 -10.27 5.21 -23.24
C GLU A 25 -10.85 4.60 -21.96
N SER A 26 -11.44 3.42 -22.11
CA SER A 26 -11.60 2.51 -20.99
C SER A 26 -10.20 2.21 -20.52
N GLN A 27 -9.66 3.08 -19.65
CA GLN A 27 -8.59 2.70 -18.79
C GLN A 27 -9.16 1.57 -17.93
N THR A 28 -9.00 0.35 -18.43
CA THR A 28 -8.91 -0.81 -17.59
C THR A 28 -7.76 -0.50 -16.65
N LYS A 29 -8.06 0.09 -15.50
CA LYS A 29 -7.18 0.13 -14.35
C LYS A 29 -6.93 -1.34 -14.04
N ARG A 30 -5.92 -1.93 -14.71
CA ARG A 30 -5.31 -3.15 -14.20
C ARG A 30 -4.90 -2.76 -12.81
N GLU A 31 -5.61 -3.26 -11.81
CA GLU A 31 -5.10 -3.33 -10.46
C GLU A 31 -3.74 -3.99 -10.62
N LYS A 32 -2.71 -3.18 -10.53
CA LYS A 32 -1.35 -3.66 -10.42
C LYS A 32 -1.38 -4.39 -9.09
N GLU A 33 -1.37 -5.71 -9.10
CA GLU A 33 -1.13 -6.50 -7.89
C GLU A 33 0.04 -5.83 -7.19
N GLU A 34 -0.24 -5.17 -6.08
CA GLU A 34 0.80 -4.51 -5.29
C GLU A 34 1.66 -5.62 -4.72
N GLN A 35 2.86 -5.77 -5.26
CA GLN A 35 3.81 -6.76 -4.77
C GLN A 35 4.24 -6.40 -3.35
N PRO A 36 4.54 -7.40 -2.51
CA PRO A 36 5.08 -7.16 -1.18
C PRO A 36 6.29 -6.23 -1.19
N SER A 37 6.28 -5.25 -0.31
CA SER A 37 7.35 -4.26 -0.19
C SER A 37 8.51 -4.86 0.61
N LEU A 38 9.56 -5.26 -0.09
CA LEU A 38 10.68 -6.04 0.43
C LEU A 38 12.01 -5.40 0.08
N PHE A 39 12.92 -5.28 1.06
CA PHE A 39 14.26 -4.74 0.87
C PHE A 39 15.30 -5.45 1.74
N LYS A 40 16.59 -5.25 1.46
CA LYS A 40 17.70 -5.81 2.25
C LYS A 40 18.43 -4.71 3.01
N MET A 41 18.68 -4.97 4.30
CA MET A 41 19.49 -4.13 5.15
C MET A 41 20.45 -4.99 5.97
N ASN A 42 21.75 -4.69 5.92
CA ASN A 42 22.81 -5.43 6.64
C ASN A 42 22.77 -6.96 6.42
N GLY A 43 22.34 -7.41 5.24
CA GLY A 43 22.21 -8.82 4.89
C GLY A 43 20.91 -9.48 5.34
N GLU A 44 20.07 -8.80 6.08
CA GLU A 44 18.73 -9.26 6.47
C GLU A 44 17.66 -8.77 5.49
N LEU A 45 16.63 -9.58 5.30
CA LEU A 45 15.46 -9.26 4.50
C LEU A 45 14.38 -8.66 5.39
N LEU A 46 13.89 -7.50 5.03
CA LEU A 46 12.86 -6.77 5.76
C LEU A 46 11.67 -6.47 4.86
N TYR A 47 10.48 -6.50 5.44
CA TYR A 47 9.26 -5.98 4.83
C TYR A 47 9.01 -4.57 5.36
N GLY A 48 8.73 -3.60 4.47
CA GLY A 48 8.51 -2.23 4.90
C GLY A 48 8.77 -1.20 3.81
N GLU A 49 9.02 0.02 4.23
CA GLU A 49 9.45 1.14 3.38
C GLU A 49 10.93 1.37 3.60
N GLU A 50 11.74 1.14 2.56
CA GLU A 50 13.20 1.27 2.60
C GLU A 50 13.61 2.65 3.14
N GLU A 51 14.65 2.68 3.97
CA GLU A 51 15.15 3.87 4.68
C GLU A 51 14.22 4.47 5.74
N LYS A 52 13.02 3.96 5.93
CA LYS A 52 12.09 4.45 6.95
C LYS A 52 11.72 3.43 8.01
N PHE A 53 11.24 2.27 7.58
CA PHE A 53 10.62 1.29 8.46
C PHE A 53 10.78 -0.13 7.94
N GLY A 54 11.14 -1.06 8.80
CA GLY A 54 11.24 -2.47 8.43
C GLY A 54 10.73 -3.41 9.52
N ILE A 55 10.12 -4.51 9.11
CA ILE A 55 9.73 -5.61 10.00
C ILE A 55 10.25 -6.94 9.49
N ARG A 56 10.55 -7.86 10.42
CA ARG A 56 10.86 -9.26 10.12
C ARG A 56 10.28 -10.18 11.19
N LYS A 57 9.89 -11.38 10.80
CA LYS A 57 9.38 -12.40 11.69
C LYS A 57 10.50 -12.94 12.60
N LEU A 58 10.21 -13.15 13.87
CA LEU A 58 11.16 -13.67 14.86
C LEU A 58 10.91 -15.14 15.22
N ASN A 59 9.67 -15.63 15.07
CA ASN A 59 9.28 -16.96 15.47
C ASN A 59 8.33 -17.60 14.46
N GLY A 60 8.14 -18.90 14.54
CA GLY A 60 7.33 -19.71 13.64
C GLY A 60 8.10 -20.93 13.17
N GLU A 61 7.50 -21.72 12.29
CA GLU A 61 8.11 -22.90 11.68
C GLU A 61 8.91 -22.50 10.43
N ASN A 62 9.93 -23.29 10.07
CA ASN A 62 10.84 -22.92 8.98
C ASN A 62 10.19 -22.89 7.59
N ASP A 63 9.10 -23.64 7.41
CA ASP A 63 8.31 -23.74 6.18
C ASP A 63 7.04 -22.89 6.19
N GLU A 64 6.85 -22.09 7.24
CA GLU A 64 5.69 -21.22 7.38
C GLU A 64 5.89 -19.91 6.60
N PRO A 65 4.82 -19.36 5.97
CA PRO A 65 4.86 -18.05 5.35
C PRO A 65 5.37 -16.97 6.30
N GLU A 66 5.91 -15.88 5.75
CA GLU A 66 6.39 -14.76 6.57
C GLU A 66 5.23 -14.12 7.37
N PHE A 67 4.04 -14.06 6.76
CA PHE A 67 2.81 -13.58 7.38
C PHE A 67 1.71 -14.64 7.32
N PRO A 68 1.70 -15.62 8.26
CA PRO A 68 0.70 -16.68 8.25
C PRO A 68 -0.67 -16.15 8.64
N ALA A 69 -1.67 -16.33 7.77
CA ALA A 69 -3.03 -15.88 8.01
C ALA A 69 -3.68 -16.61 9.19
N GLY A 70 -4.37 -15.86 10.03
CA GLY A 70 -5.06 -16.36 11.24
C GLY A 70 -4.12 -16.78 12.37
N LYS A 71 -2.80 -16.62 12.24
CA LYS A 71 -1.83 -16.99 13.26
C LYS A 71 -1.03 -15.78 13.76
N GLY A 72 -0.99 -15.57 15.07
CA GLY A 72 -0.15 -14.54 15.67
C GLY A 72 1.33 -14.93 15.66
N ARG A 73 2.18 -14.04 15.16
CA ARG A 73 3.64 -14.19 15.18
C ARG A 73 4.29 -12.95 15.75
N HIS A 74 5.48 -13.12 16.32
CA HIS A 74 6.29 -12.02 16.83
C HIS A 74 7.19 -11.49 15.73
N TYR A 75 7.24 -10.17 15.61
CA TYR A 75 8.03 -9.44 14.64
C TYR A 75 8.95 -8.46 15.35
N HIS A 76 10.16 -8.34 14.82
CA HIS A 76 11.07 -7.25 15.16
C HIS A 76 10.77 -6.07 14.24
N ILE A 77 10.61 -4.91 14.84
CA ILE A 77 10.30 -3.64 14.18
C ILE A 77 11.50 -2.72 14.29
N GLN A 78 11.88 -2.08 13.19
CA GLN A 78 12.98 -1.13 13.10
C GLN A 78 12.50 0.18 12.47
N PHE A 79 12.77 1.29 13.16
CA PHE A 79 12.56 2.64 12.67
C PHE A 79 13.89 3.15 12.14
N LEU A 80 13.99 3.41 10.83
CA LEU A 80 15.25 3.62 10.12
C LEU A 80 15.54 5.09 9.84
N ASN A 81 14.51 5.93 9.77
CA ASN A 81 14.65 7.35 9.49
C ASN A 81 14.68 8.16 10.79
N GLN A 82 15.87 8.66 11.13
CA GLN A 82 16.10 9.54 12.28
C GLN A 82 15.42 9.03 13.58
N PRO A 83 15.72 7.79 14.01
CA PRO A 83 15.05 7.15 15.13
C PRO A 83 15.17 7.97 16.43
N GLU A 84 16.20 8.76 16.60
CA GLU A 84 16.41 9.66 17.74
C GLU A 84 15.35 10.77 17.87
N GLN A 85 14.68 11.14 16.76
CA GLN A 85 13.63 12.17 16.76
C GLN A 85 12.25 11.61 17.16
N ILE A 86 12.10 10.30 17.11
CA ILE A 86 10.87 9.60 17.45
C ILE A 86 11.00 8.71 18.69
N GLU A 87 12.15 8.76 19.35
CA GLU A 87 12.39 8.03 20.60
C GLU A 87 11.37 8.41 21.67
N GLY A 88 10.78 7.43 22.33
CA GLY A 88 9.77 7.63 23.37
C GLY A 88 8.37 7.99 22.84
N LYS A 89 8.18 8.14 21.51
CA LYS A 89 6.87 8.38 20.91
C LYS A 89 6.07 7.09 20.77
N THR A 90 4.76 7.23 20.69
CA THR A 90 3.86 6.11 20.45
C THR A 90 3.69 5.87 18.95
N TYR A 91 3.80 4.62 18.52
CA TYR A 91 3.50 4.23 17.15
C TYR A 91 2.28 3.31 17.10
N TYR A 92 1.60 3.35 15.96
CA TYR A 92 0.41 2.57 15.66
C TYR A 92 0.62 1.83 14.34
N LEU A 93 0.28 0.54 14.33
CA LEU A 93 0.20 -0.27 13.11
C LEU A 93 -1.26 -0.58 12.81
N SER A 94 -1.69 -0.28 11.62
CA SER A 94 -2.98 -0.71 11.07
C SER A 94 -2.79 -1.35 9.71
N ALA A 95 -3.76 -2.15 9.28
CA ALA A 95 -3.72 -2.79 7.98
C ALA A 95 -5.09 -2.80 7.30
N LEU A 96 -5.07 -2.59 5.98
CA LEU A 96 -6.23 -2.64 5.10
C LEU A 96 -6.10 -3.81 4.14
N HIS A 97 -7.02 -4.76 4.21
CA HIS A 97 -7.11 -5.87 3.25
C HIS A 97 -7.60 -5.35 1.90
N GLN A 98 -6.80 -5.56 0.84
CA GLN A 98 -7.04 -4.91 -0.43
C GLN A 98 -8.29 -5.44 -1.16
N GLU A 99 -8.58 -6.73 -1.04
CA GLU A 99 -9.70 -7.35 -1.75
C GLU A 99 -11.05 -7.12 -1.04
N THR A 100 -11.06 -7.07 0.30
CA THR A 100 -12.31 -6.96 1.08
C THR A 100 -12.58 -5.57 1.63
N GLY A 101 -11.56 -4.72 1.71
CA GLY A 101 -11.63 -3.41 2.37
C GLY A 101 -11.68 -3.49 3.90
N GLN A 102 -11.46 -4.66 4.50
CA GLN A 102 -11.40 -4.83 5.95
C GLN A 102 -10.19 -4.08 6.50
N GLN A 103 -10.42 -3.28 7.54
CA GLN A 103 -9.36 -2.57 8.26
C GLN A 103 -9.21 -3.17 9.67
N ASN A 104 -7.96 -3.41 10.06
CA ASN A 104 -7.59 -3.95 11.36
C ASN A 104 -6.56 -3.04 12.03
N ASP A 105 -6.75 -2.76 13.31
CA ASP A 105 -5.71 -2.24 14.18
C ASP A 105 -4.83 -3.42 14.64
N LEU A 106 -3.54 -3.38 14.29
CA LEU A 106 -2.63 -4.50 14.53
C LEU A 106 -1.88 -4.39 15.87
N TYR A 107 -1.34 -3.20 16.15
CA TYR A 107 -0.47 -3.01 17.30
C TYR A 107 -0.26 -1.54 17.66
N GLU A 108 0.01 -1.28 18.95
CA GLU A 108 0.36 0.03 19.48
C GLU A 108 1.44 -0.16 20.57
N ALA A 109 2.51 0.65 20.53
CA ALA A 109 3.53 0.66 21.59
C ALA A 109 4.40 1.94 21.52
N VAL A 110 5.27 2.09 22.50
CA VAL A 110 6.29 3.14 22.54
C VAL A 110 7.53 2.66 21.80
N ILE A 111 8.19 3.57 21.09
CA ILE A 111 9.47 3.35 20.40
C ILE A 111 10.59 3.44 21.42
N GLU A 112 11.43 2.41 21.49
CA GLU A 112 12.60 2.37 22.37
C GLU A 112 13.87 2.01 21.57
N ASN A 113 14.87 2.86 21.60
CA ASN A 113 16.11 2.68 20.84
C ASN A 113 15.90 2.50 19.32
N GLY A 114 14.91 3.20 18.75
CA GLY A 114 14.53 3.07 17.34
C GLY A 114 13.96 1.71 16.96
N GLN A 115 13.51 0.92 17.91
CA GLN A 115 13.05 -0.46 17.72
C GLN A 115 11.77 -0.75 18.53
N SER A 116 11.13 -1.85 18.22
CA SER A 116 10.05 -2.44 19.00
C SER A 116 9.88 -3.92 18.66
N GLY A 117 9.15 -4.65 19.51
CA GLY A 117 8.64 -5.98 19.22
C GLY A 117 7.12 -5.93 19.16
N ALA A 118 6.51 -6.61 18.20
CA ALA A 118 5.06 -6.69 18.08
C ALA A 118 4.59 -8.10 17.81
N LYS A 119 3.43 -8.47 18.38
CA LYS A 119 2.70 -9.67 17.96
C LYS A 119 1.63 -9.24 16.96
N LEU A 120 1.79 -9.61 15.69
CA LEU A 120 0.86 -9.28 14.64
C LEU A 120 0.03 -10.49 14.23
N VAL A 121 -1.24 -10.24 13.87
CA VAL A 121 -2.17 -11.22 13.33
C VAL A 121 -2.85 -10.61 12.10
N PHE A 122 -2.76 -11.29 10.96
CA PHE A 122 -3.56 -10.98 9.77
C PHE A 122 -4.67 -12.02 9.68
N ASP A 123 -5.93 -11.62 9.81
CA ASP A 123 -7.07 -12.52 10.03
C ASP A 123 -7.34 -13.46 8.87
N GLN A 124 -7.01 -13.05 7.65
CA GLN A 124 -7.32 -13.77 6.42
C GLN A 124 -6.17 -13.67 5.41
N PRO A 125 -6.05 -14.65 4.50
CA PRO A 125 -5.06 -14.58 3.44
C PRO A 125 -5.40 -13.46 2.45
N GLY A 126 -4.38 -12.96 1.74
CA GLY A 126 -4.52 -11.93 0.73
C GLY A 126 -3.53 -10.78 0.91
N THR A 127 -3.68 -9.77 0.09
CA THR A 127 -2.82 -8.59 0.09
C THR A 127 -3.28 -7.57 1.12
N TRP A 128 -2.38 -7.18 2.01
CA TRP A 128 -2.63 -6.18 3.04
C TRP A 128 -1.74 -4.96 2.87
N LYS A 129 -2.33 -3.79 2.92
CA LYS A 129 -1.63 -2.51 2.99
C LYS A 129 -1.46 -2.12 4.45
N VAL A 130 -0.22 -2.17 4.92
CA VAL A 130 0.13 -1.82 6.30
C VAL A 130 0.48 -0.34 6.37
N GLN A 131 -0.07 0.34 7.36
CA GLN A 131 0.19 1.74 7.65
C GLN A 131 0.82 1.87 9.03
N VAL A 132 1.84 2.71 9.10
CA VAL A 132 2.55 3.05 10.34
C VAL A 132 2.34 4.52 10.61
N ALA A 133 1.83 4.87 11.79
CA ALA A 133 1.77 6.24 12.28
C ALA A 133 2.62 6.38 13.53
N VAL A 134 3.18 7.57 13.76
CA VAL A 134 3.92 7.95 14.99
C VAL A 134 3.28 9.22 15.54
N ASP A 135 2.80 9.20 16.77
CA ASP A 135 2.03 10.29 17.39
C ASP A 135 0.91 10.81 16.48
N ASP A 136 0.12 9.88 15.90
CA ASP A 136 -0.98 10.12 14.95
C ASP A 136 -0.58 10.70 13.58
N GLU A 137 0.71 10.91 13.32
CA GLU A 137 1.20 11.37 12.01
C GLU A 137 1.65 10.19 11.14
N PRO A 138 1.28 10.17 9.84
CA PRO A 138 1.72 9.13 8.91
C PRO A 138 3.26 9.04 8.85
N TYR A 139 3.81 7.86 9.06
CA TYR A 139 5.26 7.63 9.07
C TYR A 139 5.73 6.78 7.90
N ALA A 140 5.13 5.60 7.70
CA ALA A 140 5.48 4.67 6.62
C ALA A 140 4.26 3.88 6.14
N GLN A 141 4.35 3.34 4.93
CA GLN A 141 3.31 2.50 4.35
C GLN A 141 3.93 1.44 3.45
N PHE A 142 3.49 0.21 3.56
CA PHE A 142 4.00 -0.90 2.75
C PHE A 142 2.95 -1.99 2.54
N THR A 143 3.23 -2.90 1.62
CA THR A 143 2.34 -4.01 1.29
C THR A 143 2.95 -5.34 1.71
N ILE A 144 2.13 -6.24 2.26
CA ILE A 144 2.49 -7.63 2.56
C ILE A 144 1.49 -8.59 1.94
N GLN A 145 1.90 -9.85 1.80
CA GLN A 145 1.04 -10.95 1.42
C GLN A 145 0.90 -11.88 2.62
N ALA A 146 -0.33 -12.04 3.13
CA ALA A 146 -0.66 -13.05 4.13
C ALA A 146 -1.12 -14.34 3.45
N GLU A 147 -0.69 -15.49 3.94
CA GLU A 147 -0.95 -16.83 3.35
C GLU A 147 -1.44 -17.84 4.40
#